data_69b160677a2648c95e9afcd8a1fe96ba
#
_entry.id   69b160677a2648c95e9afcd8a1fe96ba
#
_cell.length_a   1.000
_cell.length_b   1.000
_cell.length_c   1.000
_cell.angle_alpha   90.00
_cell.angle_beta   90.00
_cell.angle_gamma   90.00
#
_symmetry.space_group_name_H-M   'P 1'
#
loop_
_entity.id
_entity.type
_entity.pdbx_description
1 polymer ?
#
loop_
_entity_poly.entity_id
_entity_poly.type
_entity_poly.pdbx_seq_one_letter_code
_entity_poly.pdbx_strand_id
1 'polypeptide(L)'
;NSSISPAHLLAAMLSDIESSPSRLIEKASASASAYELKQQLDEHLFNESTGPVKELSVSDLTNRIVKLSVLEARLLKTQTVDTLHILLALFHNYEVRNMKFIQPFLNAGVTYDKLFSLAGDLTSEPVAGSDFISDDDDDEQPKPDDQSKQQADPYRSSQAKGKRARGKTDTPVLDKFGHDMTRAA
;
A
#
# COMPACT_ATOMS: atom_id res chain seq x y z
N ASN A 1 -12.16 15.58 26.49
CA ASN A 1 -11.36 14.40 26.09
C ASN A 1 -10.30 14.84 25.13
N SER A 2 -9.03 14.83 25.59
CA SER A 2 -7.91 15.15 24.71
C SER A 2 -7.56 13.92 23.90
N SER A 3 -7.73 14.00 22.59
CA SER A 3 -7.39 12.91 21.67
C SER A 3 -6.25 13.31 20.75
N ILE A 4 -5.40 12.35 20.45
CA ILE A 4 -4.36 12.51 19.43
C ILE A 4 -5.04 12.57 18.06
N SER A 5 -5.08 13.78 17.50
CA SER A 5 -5.66 14.07 16.18
C SER A 5 -4.63 13.90 15.05
N PRO A 6 -5.07 13.89 13.78
CA PRO A 6 -4.15 13.90 12.64
C PRO A 6 -3.15 15.07 12.64
N ALA A 7 -3.52 16.22 13.21
CA ALA A 7 -2.62 17.37 13.35
C ALA A 7 -1.44 17.05 14.28
N HIS A 8 -1.71 16.40 15.43
CA HIS A 8 -0.65 15.95 16.34
C HIS A 8 0.28 14.92 15.67
N LEU A 9 -0.28 14.01 14.87
CA LEU A 9 0.51 13.02 14.15
C LEU A 9 1.44 13.71 13.13
N LEU A 10 0.93 14.68 12.39
CA LEU A 10 1.73 15.46 11.44
C LEU A 10 2.81 16.26 12.16
N ALA A 11 2.49 16.93 13.26
CA ALA A 11 3.48 17.69 14.05
C ALA A 11 4.58 16.81 14.60
N ALA A 12 4.25 15.60 15.07
CA ALA A 12 5.25 14.63 15.54
C ALA A 12 6.18 14.18 14.40
N MET A 13 5.65 13.90 13.20
CA MET A 13 6.46 13.53 12.04
C MET A 13 7.41 14.65 11.59
N LEU A 14 7.02 15.92 11.76
CA LEU A 14 7.80 17.08 11.38
C LEU A 14 8.71 17.60 12.52
N SER A 15 8.73 16.95 13.69
CA SER A 15 9.58 17.35 14.81
C SER A 15 11.06 17.13 14.52
N ASP A 16 11.38 16.15 13.70
CA ASP A 16 12.72 15.90 13.18
C ASP A 16 12.82 16.43 11.75
N ILE A 17 13.67 17.46 11.55
CA ILE A 17 13.89 18.10 10.26
C ILE A 17 14.58 17.17 9.25
N GLU A 18 15.33 16.20 9.74
CA GLU A 18 16.03 15.21 8.93
C GLU A 18 15.16 14.00 8.57
N SER A 19 13.96 13.91 9.13
CA SER A 19 13.03 12.82 8.86
C SER A 19 12.60 12.77 7.39
N SER A 20 12.27 11.58 6.89
CA SER A 20 11.75 11.42 5.53
C SER A 20 10.51 12.27 5.25
N PRO A 21 9.52 12.39 6.17
CA PRO A 21 8.41 13.30 6.01
C PRO A 21 8.80 14.77 5.85
N SER A 22 9.70 15.28 6.69
CA SER A 22 10.16 16.66 6.63
C SER A 22 10.87 16.99 5.31
N ARG A 23 11.77 16.11 4.89
CA ARG A 23 12.48 16.25 3.61
C ARG A 23 11.52 16.17 2.41
N LEU A 24 10.52 15.33 2.49
CA LEU A 24 9.53 15.19 1.42
C LEU A 24 8.65 16.43 1.30
N ILE A 25 8.18 16.99 2.43
CA ILE A 25 7.42 18.24 2.46
C ILE A 25 8.27 19.39 1.92
N GLU A 26 9.55 19.49 2.33
CA GLU A 26 10.47 20.52 1.83
C GLU A 26 10.60 20.46 0.31
N LYS A 27 10.77 19.26 -0.28
CA LYS A 27 10.85 19.08 -1.73
C LYS A 27 9.50 19.33 -2.43
N ALA A 28 8.40 19.03 -1.78
CA ALA A 28 7.06 19.19 -2.35
C ALA A 28 6.56 20.63 -2.29
N SER A 29 6.99 21.39 -1.29
CA SER A 29 6.56 22.77 -1.12
C SER A 29 7.13 23.68 -2.21
N ALA A 30 6.32 24.64 -2.65
CA ALA A 30 6.71 25.63 -3.65
C ALA A 30 6.97 27.01 -3.04
N SER A 31 6.44 27.30 -1.86
CA SER A 31 6.42 28.67 -1.32
C SER A 31 6.79 28.81 0.16
N ALA A 32 6.90 27.72 0.92
CA ALA A 32 7.21 27.72 2.34
C ALA A 32 8.11 26.56 2.70
N SER A 33 9.04 26.73 3.64
CA SER A 33 9.85 25.65 4.17
C SER A 33 9.05 24.70 5.06
N ALA A 34 9.52 23.47 5.20
CA ALA A 34 8.91 22.50 6.12
C ALA A 34 8.89 23.04 7.58
N TYR A 35 9.89 23.81 7.95
CA TYR A 35 9.96 24.46 9.25
C TYR A 35 8.85 25.51 9.46
N GLU A 36 8.63 26.38 8.48
CA GLU A 36 7.55 27.39 8.54
C GLU A 36 6.17 26.74 8.59
N LEU A 37 5.95 25.70 7.80
CA LEU A 37 4.72 24.93 7.81
C LEU A 37 4.48 24.23 9.16
N LYS A 38 5.55 23.69 9.76
CA LYS A 38 5.49 23.12 11.10
C LYS A 38 5.15 24.19 12.15
N GLN A 39 5.72 25.35 12.08
CA GLN A 39 5.44 26.45 13.02
C GLN A 39 3.94 26.83 12.97
N GLN A 40 3.36 26.97 11.79
CA GLN A 40 1.92 27.25 11.64
C GLN A 40 1.05 26.11 12.21
N LEU A 41 1.50 24.87 12.06
CA LEU A 41 0.82 23.71 12.64
C LEU A 41 0.90 23.70 14.17
N ASP A 42 2.06 24.05 14.74
CA ASP A 42 2.24 24.13 16.19
C ASP A 42 1.37 25.26 16.79
N GLU A 43 1.25 26.41 16.12
CA GLU A 43 0.34 27.49 16.50
C GLU A 43 -1.13 27.03 16.49
N HIS A 44 -1.53 26.27 15.46
CA HIS A 44 -2.88 25.72 15.38
C HIS A 44 -3.17 24.78 16.56
N LEU A 45 -2.24 23.87 16.87
CA LEU A 45 -2.35 22.93 17.98
C LEU A 45 -2.38 23.65 19.35
N PHE A 46 -1.57 24.69 19.51
CA PHE A 46 -1.55 25.49 20.73
C PHE A 46 -2.90 26.19 20.96
N ASN A 47 -3.48 26.78 19.92
CA ASN A 47 -4.76 27.46 19.99
C ASN A 47 -5.95 26.51 20.24
N GLU A 48 -5.85 25.24 19.84
CA GLU A 48 -6.87 24.22 20.11
C GLU A 48 -6.68 23.51 21.46
N SER A 49 -5.57 23.74 22.15
CA SER A 49 -5.28 23.12 23.45
C SER A 49 -6.17 23.68 24.57
N THR A 50 -6.99 22.83 25.16
CA THR A 50 -8.01 23.21 26.15
C THR A 50 -7.72 22.77 27.59
N GLY A 51 -6.43 22.72 28.00
CA GLY A 51 -6.06 22.47 29.40
C GLY A 51 -5.44 21.10 29.69
N PRO A 52 -5.27 20.73 30.96
CA PRO A 52 -4.50 19.53 31.35
C PRO A 52 -5.18 18.25 30.88
N VAL A 53 -4.39 17.41 30.24
CA VAL A 53 -4.81 16.11 29.71
C VAL A 53 -4.80 15.07 30.82
N LYS A 54 -5.97 14.49 31.14
CA LYS A 54 -6.09 13.40 32.13
C LYS A 54 -5.87 12.02 31.49
N GLU A 55 -6.35 11.83 30.29
CA GLU A 55 -6.21 10.59 29.52
C GLU A 55 -5.98 10.93 28.05
N LEU A 56 -4.99 10.27 27.43
CA LEU A 56 -4.72 10.37 26.00
C LEU A 56 -5.43 9.22 25.30
N SER A 57 -6.32 9.55 24.36
CA SER A 57 -6.90 8.59 23.43
C SER A 57 -6.47 8.94 22.00
N VAL A 58 -6.53 7.99 21.10
CA VAL A 58 -6.29 8.23 19.67
C VAL A 58 -7.64 8.44 18.99
N SER A 59 -7.77 9.49 18.18
CA SER A 59 -9.02 9.74 17.46
C SER A 59 -9.26 8.65 16.40
N ASP A 60 -10.55 8.38 16.12
CA ASP A 60 -10.92 7.39 15.09
C ASP A 60 -10.35 7.73 13.72
N LEU A 61 -10.28 9.00 13.39
CA LEU A 61 -9.69 9.47 12.14
C LEU A 61 -8.20 9.17 12.09
N THR A 62 -7.46 9.40 13.18
CA THR A 62 -6.04 9.05 13.28
C THR A 62 -5.83 7.55 13.13
N ASN A 63 -6.65 6.74 13.79
CA ASN A 63 -6.61 5.28 13.64
C ASN A 63 -6.86 4.84 12.20
N ARG A 64 -7.81 5.48 11.49
CA ARG A 64 -8.06 5.19 10.07
C ARG A 64 -6.86 5.55 9.21
N ILE A 65 -6.21 6.69 9.44
CA ILE A 65 -5.02 7.11 8.70
C ILE A 65 -3.87 6.10 8.87
N VAL A 66 -3.61 5.67 10.11
CA VAL A 66 -2.59 4.65 10.38
C VAL A 66 -2.90 3.33 9.66
N LYS A 67 -4.16 2.91 9.61
CA LYS A 67 -4.56 1.72 8.84
C LYS A 67 -4.40 1.92 7.34
N LEU A 68 -4.71 3.11 6.81
CA LEU A 68 -4.54 3.44 5.39
C LEU A 68 -3.07 3.46 4.96
N SER A 69 -2.14 3.77 5.86
CA SER A 69 -0.70 3.77 5.53
C SER A 69 -0.18 2.42 5.03
N VAL A 70 -0.84 1.31 5.41
CA VAL A 70 -0.54 -0.03 4.87
C VAL A 70 -0.85 -0.12 3.38
N LEU A 71 -1.90 0.56 2.92
CA LEU A 71 -2.24 0.60 1.49
C LEU A 71 -1.23 1.45 0.72
N GLU A 72 -0.80 2.58 1.29
CA GLU A 72 0.24 3.43 0.69
C GLU A 72 1.57 2.67 0.54
N ALA A 73 1.97 1.88 1.55
CA ALA A 73 3.15 1.03 1.47
C ALA A 73 3.06 0.00 0.33
N ARG A 74 1.88 -0.61 0.14
CA ARG A 74 1.63 -1.53 -0.98
C ARG A 74 1.69 -0.83 -2.34
N LEU A 75 1.15 0.39 -2.45
CA LEU A 75 1.20 1.18 -3.68
C LEU A 75 2.65 1.53 -4.06
N LEU A 76 3.49 1.85 -3.07
CA LEU A 76 4.92 2.08 -3.25
C LEU A 76 5.75 0.80 -3.33
N LYS A 77 5.12 -0.39 -3.24
CA LYS A 77 5.77 -1.70 -3.27
C LYS A 77 6.84 -1.89 -2.19
N THR A 78 6.68 -1.23 -1.04
CA THR A 78 7.56 -1.39 0.12
C THR A 78 7.08 -2.54 1.00
N GLN A 79 8.02 -3.23 1.64
CA GLN A 79 7.69 -4.36 2.53
C GLN A 79 7.31 -3.91 3.95
N THR A 80 7.74 -2.72 4.33
CA THR A 80 7.52 -2.15 5.67
C THR A 80 6.76 -0.85 5.60
N VAL A 81 5.95 -0.59 6.62
CA VAL A 81 5.25 0.70 6.79
C VAL A 81 6.13 1.60 7.66
N ASP A 82 6.41 2.80 7.18
CA ASP A 82 7.13 3.83 7.91
C ASP A 82 6.35 5.15 7.98
N THR A 83 6.96 6.19 8.54
CA THR A 83 6.36 7.52 8.68
C THR A 83 6.01 8.19 7.34
N LEU A 84 6.72 7.85 6.28
CA LEU A 84 6.44 8.32 4.92
C LEU A 84 5.04 7.87 4.46
N HIS A 85 4.72 6.60 4.67
CA HIS A 85 3.42 6.03 4.30
C HIS A 85 2.27 6.63 5.14
N ILE A 86 2.54 6.96 6.40
CA ILE A 86 1.58 7.66 7.25
C ILE A 86 1.33 9.08 6.73
N LEU A 87 2.39 9.78 6.30
CA LEU A 87 2.27 11.09 5.66
C LEU A 87 1.41 11.04 4.40
N LEU A 88 1.67 10.07 3.51
CA LEU A 88 0.87 9.87 2.30
C LEU A 88 -0.60 9.60 2.62
N ALA A 89 -0.88 8.69 3.55
CA ALA A 89 -2.24 8.36 3.99
C ALA A 89 -2.98 9.59 4.57
N LEU A 90 -2.26 10.46 5.27
CA LEU A 90 -2.80 11.70 5.83
C LEU A 90 -3.24 12.66 4.71
N PHE A 91 -2.39 12.90 3.70
CA PHE A 91 -2.72 13.76 2.56
C PHE A 91 -3.71 13.12 1.58
N HIS A 92 -3.79 11.79 1.54
CA HIS A 92 -4.77 11.06 0.74
C HIS A 92 -6.18 11.19 1.33
N ASN A 93 -6.30 11.29 2.64
CA ASN A 93 -7.60 11.27 3.32
C ASN A 93 -8.40 12.54 3.04
N TYR A 94 -9.63 12.36 2.52
CA TYR A 94 -10.53 13.45 2.14
C TYR A 94 -10.95 14.32 3.36
N GLU A 95 -11.21 13.71 4.52
CA GLU A 95 -11.61 14.44 5.72
C GLU A 95 -10.49 15.37 6.18
N VAL A 96 -9.24 14.88 6.16
CA VAL A 96 -8.07 15.68 6.55
C VAL A 96 -7.86 16.86 5.61
N ARG A 97 -8.01 16.66 4.31
CA ARG A 97 -7.84 17.74 3.32
C ARG A 97 -8.77 18.92 3.52
N ASN A 98 -9.90 18.72 4.20
CA ASN A 98 -10.86 19.79 4.53
C ASN A 98 -10.61 20.42 5.90
N MET A 99 -9.63 19.96 6.67
CA MET A 99 -9.30 20.52 7.97
C MET A 99 -8.46 21.79 7.86
N LYS A 100 -8.55 22.67 8.87
CA LYS A 100 -7.84 23.95 8.86
C LYS A 100 -6.33 23.79 8.91
N PHE A 101 -5.83 22.85 9.70
CA PHE A 101 -4.39 22.68 9.94
C PHE A 101 -3.62 22.23 8.68
N ILE A 102 -4.28 21.59 7.71
CA ILE A 102 -3.64 21.13 6.47
C ILE A 102 -3.61 22.22 5.39
N GLN A 103 -4.46 23.26 5.50
CA GLN A 103 -4.56 24.29 4.47
C GLN A 103 -3.24 25.01 4.16
N PRO A 104 -2.40 25.38 5.13
CA PRO A 104 -1.09 25.97 4.85
C PRO A 104 -0.22 25.10 3.95
N PHE A 105 -0.24 23.78 4.16
CA PHE A 105 0.50 22.82 3.34
C PHE A 105 -0.05 22.76 1.91
N LEU A 106 -1.36 22.68 1.76
CA LEU A 106 -2.01 22.67 0.44
C LEU A 106 -1.73 23.97 -0.33
N ASN A 107 -1.81 25.12 0.36
CA ASN A 107 -1.50 26.43 -0.21
C ASN A 107 -0.02 26.56 -0.63
N ALA A 108 0.88 25.90 0.09
CA ALA A 108 2.29 25.82 -0.25
C ALA A 108 2.57 24.84 -1.43
N GLY A 109 1.53 24.19 -1.96
CA GLY A 109 1.64 23.26 -3.09
C GLY A 109 2.01 21.84 -2.67
N VAL A 110 1.91 21.48 -1.39
CA VAL A 110 2.11 20.12 -0.89
C VAL A 110 0.81 19.35 -1.10
N THR A 111 0.75 18.56 -2.17
CA THR A 111 -0.41 17.73 -2.51
C THR A 111 -0.06 16.26 -2.43
N TYR A 112 -1.08 15.39 -2.30
CA TYR A 112 -0.89 13.94 -2.28
C TYR A 112 -0.11 13.45 -3.51
N ASP A 113 -0.53 13.85 -4.72
CA ASP A 113 0.08 13.39 -5.97
C ASP A 113 1.57 13.74 -6.04
N LYS A 114 1.94 14.95 -5.58
CA LYS A 114 3.33 15.40 -5.57
C LYS A 114 4.16 14.65 -4.53
N LEU A 115 3.59 14.44 -3.33
CA LEU A 115 4.24 13.63 -2.28
C LEU A 115 4.43 12.20 -2.74
N PHE A 116 3.42 11.59 -3.38
CA PHE A 116 3.47 10.22 -3.86
C PHE A 116 4.52 10.04 -4.96
N SER A 117 4.60 10.96 -5.93
CA SER A 117 5.62 10.93 -6.97
C SER A 117 7.04 11.00 -6.38
N LEU A 118 7.28 11.98 -5.49
CA LEU A 118 8.58 12.13 -4.83
C LEU A 118 8.94 10.94 -3.92
N ALA A 119 7.94 10.32 -3.26
CA ALA A 119 8.13 9.13 -2.45
C ALA A 119 8.53 7.92 -3.31
N GLY A 120 7.91 7.77 -4.49
CA GLY A 120 8.26 6.74 -5.47
C GLY A 120 9.71 6.84 -5.92
N ASP A 121 10.20 8.04 -6.16
CA ASP A 121 11.61 8.28 -6.54
C ASP A 121 12.58 7.88 -5.41
N LEU A 122 12.21 8.13 -4.15
CA LEU A 122 13.03 7.76 -2.99
C LEU A 122 13.07 6.25 -2.73
N THR A 123 11.99 5.54 -3.04
CA THR A 123 11.89 4.08 -2.84
C THR A 123 12.43 3.27 -4.02
N SER A 124 12.58 3.89 -5.20
CA SER A 124 13.09 3.26 -6.41
C SER A 124 14.63 3.31 -6.53
N GLU A 125 15.34 3.96 -5.62
CA GLU A 125 16.80 3.84 -5.58
C GLU A 125 17.17 2.40 -5.25
N PRO A 126 17.97 1.70 -6.11
CA PRO A 126 18.38 0.34 -5.84
C PRO A 126 19.20 0.34 -4.55
N VAL A 127 18.69 -0.34 -3.53
CA VAL A 127 19.50 -0.68 -2.36
C VAL A 127 20.64 -1.53 -2.89
N ALA A 128 21.82 -0.95 -3.06
CA ALA A 128 23.02 -1.68 -3.41
C ALA A 128 23.29 -2.69 -2.28
N GLY A 129 22.92 -3.93 -2.48
CA GLY A 129 23.22 -5.03 -1.55
C GLY A 129 22.07 -5.96 -1.17
N SER A 130 21.10 -6.22 -2.03
CA SER A 130 20.32 -7.45 -1.90
C SER A 130 20.78 -8.42 -2.98
N ASP A 131 21.73 -9.28 -2.64
CA ASP A 131 21.96 -10.52 -3.35
C ASP A 131 20.65 -11.33 -3.29
N PHE A 132 19.80 -11.17 -4.28
CA PHE A 132 18.80 -12.17 -4.59
C PHE A 132 19.55 -13.42 -5.07
N ILE A 133 19.72 -14.36 -4.16
CA ILE A 133 20.02 -15.74 -4.51
C ILE A 133 18.82 -16.18 -5.33
N SER A 134 18.98 -16.20 -6.64
CA SER A 134 18.13 -16.97 -7.52
C SER A 134 18.43 -18.43 -7.20
N ASP A 135 17.57 -19.07 -6.44
CA ASP A 135 17.47 -20.52 -6.46
C ASP A 135 16.96 -20.89 -7.85
N ASP A 136 17.91 -21.09 -8.76
CA ASP A 136 17.70 -21.85 -9.98
C ASP A 136 17.42 -23.29 -9.53
N ASP A 137 16.16 -23.62 -9.35
CA ASP A 137 15.70 -25.01 -9.34
C ASP A 137 15.99 -25.61 -10.73
N ASP A 138 17.10 -26.33 -10.78
CA ASP A 138 17.57 -27.15 -11.86
C ASP A 138 16.55 -28.29 -12.08
N ASP A 139 15.54 -28.03 -12.92
CA ASP A 139 14.67 -29.07 -13.46
C ASP A 139 15.49 -29.96 -14.40
N GLU A 140 16.11 -31.01 -13.82
CA GLU A 140 16.64 -32.14 -14.57
C GLU A 140 15.53 -32.79 -15.39
N GLN A 141 15.49 -32.47 -16.67
CA GLN A 141 14.75 -33.26 -17.66
C GLN A 141 15.45 -34.62 -17.85
N PRO A 142 14.77 -35.75 -17.67
CA PRO A 142 15.32 -37.04 -18.05
C PRO A 142 15.36 -37.15 -19.58
N LYS A 143 16.57 -37.41 -20.10
CA LYS A 143 16.82 -37.76 -21.51
C LYS A 143 16.14 -39.08 -21.86
N PRO A 144 15.43 -39.17 -22.99
CA PRO A 144 14.96 -40.46 -23.46
C PRO A 144 16.09 -41.23 -24.18
N ASP A 145 16.40 -42.40 -23.68
CA ASP A 145 17.20 -43.38 -24.35
C ASP A 145 16.46 -43.98 -25.57
N ASP A 146 17.20 -43.99 -26.66
CA ASP A 146 16.94 -44.59 -27.97
C ASP A 146 16.70 -46.10 -27.89
N GLN A 147 15.66 -46.64 -28.49
CA GLN A 147 15.75 -47.79 -29.39
C GLN A 147 14.43 -48.26 -29.97
N SER A 148 14.39 -48.05 -31.29
CA SER A 148 14.02 -49.00 -32.33
C SER A 148 12.58 -49.53 -32.52
N LYS A 149 12.07 -49.18 -33.71
CA LYS A 149 11.53 -50.03 -34.79
C LYS A 149 10.05 -50.44 -34.78
N GLN A 150 9.48 -50.05 -35.88
CA GLN A 150 8.58 -50.72 -36.82
C GLN A 150 7.09 -50.42 -36.80
N GLN A 151 6.74 -49.64 -37.80
CA GLN A 151 5.87 -49.98 -38.95
C GLN A 151 4.35 -49.97 -38.75
N ALA A 152 3.80 -49.15 -39.61
CA ALA A 152 2.56 -49.37 -40.39
C ALA A 152 1.32 -48.53 -40.02
N ASP A 153 1.09 -47.55 -40.88
CA ASP A 153 -0.21 -46.99 -41.26
C ASP A 153 -1.22 -48.05 -41.76
N PRO A 154 -2.43 -47.71 -42.17
CA PRO A 154 -3.26 -46.52 -42.09
C PRO A 154 -4.76 -46.76 -41.89
N TYR A 155 -5.51 -45.62 -41.89
CA TYR A 155 -6.94 -45.51 -42.27
C TYR A 155 -8.05 -45.95 -41.31
N ARG A 156 -8.82 -45.00 -40.80
CA ARG A 156 -10.22 -44.80 -41.24
C ARG A 156 -11.01 -43.87 -40.31
N SER A 157 -11.55 -42.89 -40.97
CA SER A 157 -12.69 -42.07 -40.60
C SER A 157 -13.78 -42.75 -39.79
N SER A 158 -14.38 -42.03 -38.84
CA SER A 158 -15.82 -41.75 -38.88
C SER A 158 -16.26 -40.90 -37.69
N GLN A 159 -17.15 -39.99 -38.02
CA GLN A 159 -17.94 -39.11 -37.20
C GLN A 159 -18.73 -39.82 -36.12
N ALA A 160 -18.86 -39.24 -34.96
CA ALA A 160 -20.13 -39.15 -34.22
C ALA A 160 -20.08 -38.19 -33.04
N LYS A 161 -20.85 -37.12 -33.17
CA LYS A 161 -21.73 -36.47 -32.20
C LYS A 161 -21.46 -36.64 -30.69
N GLY A 162 -21.10 -35.55 -30.05
CA GLY A 162 -21.87 -34.93 -28.97
C GLY A 162 -21.98 -35.65 -27.62
N LYS A 163 -21.28 -35.10 -26.65
CA LYS A 163 -21.89 -34.81 -25.34
C LYS A 163 -20.93 -33.90 -24.56
N ARG A 164 -21.40 -32.68 -24.30
CA ARG A 164 -20.77 -31.77 -23.35
C ARG A 164 -20.72 -32.44 -21.96
N ALA A 165 -19.57 -32.87 -21.53
CA ALA A 165 -19.32 -33.20 -20.14
C ALA A 165 -18.83 -31.91 -19.45
N ARG A 166 -19.67 -31.40 -18.55
CA ARG A 166 -19.30 -30.38 -17.57
C ARG A 166 -18.07 -30.89 -16.79
N GLY A 167 -16.95 -30.27 -17.00
CA GLY A 167 -15.77 -30.49 -16.16
C GLY A 167 -16.06 -30.03 -14.74
N LYS A 168 -16.13 -30.98 -13.83
CA LYS A 168 -16.03 -30.73 -12.40
C LYS A 168 -14.61 -30.24 -12.16
N THR A 169 -14.46 -28.93 -11.94
CA THR A 169 -13.26 -28.38 -11.35
C THR A 169 -13.31 -28.70 -9.86
N ASP A 170 -12.59 -29.74 -9.48
CA ASP A 170 -12.36 -30.09 -8.07
C ASP A 170 -11.47 -29.00 -7.47
N THR A 171 -12.09 -28.00 -6.84
CA THR A 171 -11.39 -27.02 -6.02
C THR A 171 -11.79 -27.26 -4.55
N PRO A 172 -11.02 -28.05 -3.80
CA PRO A 172 -11.36 -28.44 -2.43
C PRO A 172 -11.39 -27.26 -1.44
N VAL A 173 -10.92 -26.09 -1.85
CA VAL A 173 -10.94 -24.86 -1.04
C VAL A 173 -12.30 -24.16 -1.10
N LEU A 174 -13.02 -24.24 -2.21
CA LEU A 174 -14.33 -23.60 -2.39
C LEU A 174 -15.46 -24.38 -1.69
N ASP A 175 -15.37 -25.70 -1.60
CA ASP A 175 -16.36 -26.54 -0.90
C ASP A 175 -16.36 -26.34 0.63
N LYS A 176 -15.26 -25.81 1.18
CA LYS A 176 -15.13 -25.61 2.62
C LYS A 176 -15.68 -24.27 3.12
N PHE A 177 -15.90 -23.31 2.24
CA PHE A 177 -16.37 -21.95 2.55
C PHE A 177 -17.61 -21.49 1.78
N GLY A 178 -18.06 -22.25 0.80
CA GLY A 178 -19.27 -21.97 0.04
C GLY A 178 -20.51 -22.61 0.69
N HIS A 179 -21.33 -21.81 1.37
CA HIS A 179 -22.71 -22.22 1.70
C HIS A 179 -23.53 -22.06 0.43
N ASP A 180 -24.01 -23.18 -0.10
CA ASP A 180 -24.90 -23.19 -1.26
C ASP A 180 -26.29 -22.67 -0.85
N MET A 181 -26.56 -21.41 -1.15
CA MET A 181 -27.83 -20.71 -0.84
C MET A 181 -28.96 -21.08 -1.79
N THR A 182 -28.76 -21.96 -2.76
CA THR A 182 -29.78 -22.34 -3.76
C THR A 182 -30.58 -23.56 -3.37
N ARG A 183 -30.35 -24.16 -2.20
CA ARG A 183 -31.02 -25.38 -1.75
C ARG A 183 -32.14 -25.15 -0.74
N ALA A 184 -32.55 -23.89 -0.52
CA ALA A 184 -33.66 -23.51 0.36
C ALA A 184 -34.73 -22.75 -0.46
N ALA A 185 -35.41 -23.46 -1.34
CA ALA A 185 -36.71 -23.07 -1.93
C ALA A 185 -37.52 -24.34 -2.22
#